data_6d1ff0082e316a4da60982256032fb23
#
_entry.id   6d1ff0082e316a4da60982256032fb23
#
_cell.length_a   1.000
_cell.length_b   1.000
_cell.length_c   1.000
_cell.angle_alpha   90.00
_cell.angle_beta   90.00
_cell.angle_gamma   90.00
#
_symmetry.space_group_name_H-M   'P 1'
#
loop_
_entity.id
_entity.type
_entity.pdbx_description
1 polymer ?
#
loop_
_entity_poly.entity_id
_entity_poly.type
_entity_poly.pdbx_seq_one_letter_code
_entity_poly.pdbx_strand_id
1 'polypeptide(L)'
;PTLGVCFGHQAIAQALGGRVERVDTWGIGNRPARISRRESWMTPGHDKVGIFYCHHDQVLDLPTGGRVVATADHCPVAALAVGDHMLGVQAHPEFDPHYADVLYRGRYTGTHPEALLDDALSTLDDPLHRIDVATWMLRFIRGC
;
A
#
# COMPACT_ATOMS: atom_id res chain seq x y z
N PRO A 1 16.99 1.31 9.75
CA PRO A 1 15.69 0.90 9.20
C PRO A 1 15.48 1.42 7.79
N THR A 2 14.74 0.68 6.97
CA THR A 2 14.40 1.03 5.58
C THR A 2 12.87 1.04 5.42
N LEU A 3 12.36 2.08 4.76
CA LEU A 3 10.96 2.15 4.35
C LEU A 3 10.86 2.06 2.82
N GLY A 4 9.90 1.30 2.34
CA GLY A 4 9.53 1.24 0.92
C GLY A 4 8.06 1.58 0.73
N VAL A 5 7.77 2.54 -0.16
CA VAL A 5 6.41 2.90 -0.58
C VAL A 5 6.24 2.50 -2.03
N CYS A 6 5.15 1.83 -2.35
CA CYS A 6 4.78 1.37 -3.69
C CYS A 6 5.94 0.63 -4.40
N PHE A 7 6.64 1.27 -5.32
CA PHE A 7 7.82 0.70 -5.96
C PHE A 7 8.91 0.30 -4.94
N GLY A 8 9.10 1.09 -3.88
CA GLY A 8 10.05 0.78 -2.80
C GLY A 8 9.67 -0.49 -2.02
N HIS A 9 8.39 -0.74 -1.81
CA HIS A 9 7.87 -1.98 -1.24
C HIS A 9 8.20 -3.19 -2.14
N GLN A 10 7.97 -3.06 -3.44
CA GLN A 10 8.29 -4.08 -4.43
C GLN A 10 9.81 -4.32 -4.53
N ALA A 11 10.60 -3.23 -4.50
CA ALA A 11 12.06 -3.30 -4.53
C ALA A 11 12.64 -4.05 -3.32
N ILE A 12 12.10 -3.83 -2.10
CA ILE A 12 12.48 -4.59 -0.90
C ILE A 12 12.22 -6.08 -1.12
N ALA A 13 11.01 -6.44 -1.59
CA ALA A 13 10.66 -7.83 -1.82
C ALA A 13 11.59 -8.48 -2.87
N GLN A 14 11.74 -7.83 -4.02
CA GLN A 14 12.55 -8.34 -5.14
C GLN A 14 14.03 -8.49 -4.78
N ALA A 15 14.62 -7.48 -4.14
CA ALA A 15 16.03 -7.48 -3.77
C ALA A 15 16.40 -8.56 -2.76
N LEU A 16 15.44 -9.02 -1.96
CA LEU A 16 15.64 -10.04 -0.93
C LEU A 16 15.14 -11.43 -1.36
N GLY A 17 14.87 -11.64 -2.67
CA GLY A 17 14.52 -12.93 -3.23
C GLY A 17 13.02 -13.26 -3.22
N GLY A 18 12.16 -12.28 -2.97
CA GLY A 18 10.73 -12.38 -3.23
C GLY A 18 10.41 -12.25 -4.72
N ARG A 19 9.14 -12.39 -5.08
CA ARG A 19 8.66 -12.30 -6.46
C ARG A 19 7.68 -11.15 -6.61
N VAL A 20 7.94 -10.30 -7.59
CA VAL A 20 7.09 -9.18 -8.00
C VAL A 20 6.69 -9.37 -9.45
N GLU A 21 5.40 -9.30 -9.74
CA GLU A 21 4.89 -9.45 -11.10
C GLU A 21 3.72 -8.50 -11.36
N ARG A 22 3.52 -8.23 -12.63
CA ARG A 22 2.30 -7.59 -13.13
C ARG A 22 1.15 -8.59 -13.07
N VAL A 23 0.02 -8.14 -12.51
CA VAL A 23 -1.21 -8.92 -12.41
C VAL A 23 -2.34 -8.24 -13.19
N ASP A 24 -3.44 -8.96 -13.42
CA ASP A 24 -4.58 -8.39 -14.16
C ASP A 24 -5.36 -7.35 -13.34
N THR A 25 -5.23 -7.40 -12.01
CA THR A 25 -5.96 -6.51 -11.11
C THR A 25 -5.18 -5.23 -10.82
N TRP A 26 -5.78 -4.09 -11.09
CA TRP A 26 -5.24 -2.77 -10.73
C TRP A 26 -5.53 -2.42 -9.28
N GLY A 27 -4.50 -1.94 -8.58
CA GLY A 27 -4.66 -1.24 -7.30
C GLY A 27 -4.80 0.27 -7.57
N ILE A 28 -6.02 0.78 -7.56
CA ILE A 28 -6.32 2.21 -7.76
C ILE A 28 -7.48 2.64 -6.85
N GLY A 29 -7.46 3.87 -6.38
CA GLY A 29 -8.47 4.42 -5.46
C GLY A 29 -8.12 4.22 -3.99
N ASN A 30 -9.00 4.69 -3.10
CA ASN A 30 -8.93 4.44 -1.66
C ASN A 30 -9.48 3.04 -1.39
N ARG A 31 -8.62 2.10 -1.03
CA ARG A 31 -9.01 0.72 -0.79
C ARG A 31 -8.68 0.29 0.64
N PRO A 32 -9.55 -0.53 1.24
CA PRO A 32 -9.29 -1.05 2.57
C PRO A 32 -8.15 -2.07 2.56
N ALA A 33 -7.17 -1.88 3.45
CA ALA A 33 -6.19 -2.88 3.82
C ALA A 33 -6.52 -3.44 5.20
N ARG A 34 -6.59 -4.76 5.34
CA ARG A 34 -6.79 -5.47 6.62
C ARG A 34 -5.45 -5.73 7.26
N ILE A 35 -5.32 -5.40 8.53
CA ILE A 35 -4.11 -5.68 9.30
C ILE A 35 -4.10 -7.17 9.65
N SER A 36 -3.20 -7.93 9.02
CA SER A 36 -3.04 -9.37 9.23
C SER A 36 -2.22 -9.67 10.47
N ARG A 37 -1.33 -8.75 10.83
CA ARG A 37 -0.47 -8.84 12.00
C ARG A 37 -0.30 -7.47 12.62
N ARG A 38 -0.72 -7.35 13.88
CA ARG A 38 -0.51 -6.11 14.66
C ARG A 38 0.91 -6.10 15.20
N GLU A 39 1.60 -5.01 14.95
CA GLU A 39 2.96 -4.76 15.41
C GLU A 39 2.94 -3.63 16.46
N SER A 40 3.97 -3.57 17.34
CA SER A 40 4.04 -2.61 18.45
C SER A 40 4.01 -1.14 18.00
N TRP A 41 4.58 -0.86 16.82
CA TRP A 41 4.62 0.48 16.24
C TRP A 41 3.30 0.94 15.62
N MET A 42 2.28 0.07 15.50
CA MET A 42 0.94 0.40 14.98
C MET A 42 0.07 1.06 16.06
N THR A 43 0.36 2.32 16.37
CA THR A 43 -0.42 3.14 17.30
C THR A 43 -0.75 4.49 16.62
N PRO A 44 -2.05 4.89 16.52
CA PRO A 44 -3.23 4.14 16.99
C PRO A 44 -3.43 2.82 16.26
N GLY A 45 -4.06 1.85 16.91
CA GLY A 45 -4.31 0.52 16.35
C GLY A 45 -5.60 0.51 15.54
N HIS A 46 -5.56 -0.09 14.34
CA HIS A 46 -6.70 -0.35 13.47
C HIS A 46 -6.71 -1.82 13.05
N ASP A 47 -7.88 -2.38 12.79
CA ASP A 47 -8.02 -3.70 12.16
C ASP A 47 -8.05 -3.58 10.63
N LYS A 48 -8.46 -2.39 10.15
CA LYS A 48 -8.56 -2.05 8.73
C LYS A 48 -8.26 -0.56 8.54
N VAL A 49 -7.53 -0.22 7.48
CA VAL A 49 -7.21 1.15 7.09
C VAL A 49 -7.61 1.39 5.64
N GLY A 50 -8.30 2.49 5.36
CA GLY A 50 -8.50 3.02 4.00
C GLY A 50 -7.27 3.81 3.59
N ILE A 51 -6.73 3.54 2.41
CA ILE A 51 -5.51 4.19 1.91
C ILE A 51 -5.50 4.16 0.38
N PHE A 52 -4.91 5.18 -0.25
CA PHE A 52 -4.84 5.27 -1.71
C PHE A 52 -3.81 4.33 -2.31
N TYR A 53 -4.18 3.73 -3.44
CA TYR A 53 -3.32 2.88 -4.26
C TYR A 53 -3.20 3.44 -5.68
N CYS A 54 -2.05 3.17 -6.32
CA CYS A 54 -1.80 3.50 -7.72
C CYS A 54 -0.73 2.55 -8.26
N HIS A 55 -1.08 1.26 -8.48
CA HIS A 55 -0.12 0.26 -8.95
C HIS A 55 -0.77 -0.84 -9.78
N HIS A 56 0.04 -1.54 -10.56
CA HIS A 56 -0.33 -2.73 -11.31
C HIS A 56 0.54 -3.94 -10.90
N ASP A 57 1.84 -3.71 -10.71
CA ASP A 57 2.74 -4.75 -10.23
C ASP A 57 2.52 -4.99 -8.73
N GLN A 58 2.68 -6.24 -8.28
CA GLN A 58 2.43 -6.66 -6.90
C GLN A 58 3.46 -7.67 -6.41
N VAL A 59 3.71 -7.67 -5.11
CA VAL A 59 4.47 -8.73 -4.45
C VAL A 59 3.57 -9.96 -4.35
N LEU A 60 3.98 -11.06 -4.96
CA LEU A 60 3.27 -12.34 -4.93
C LEU A 60 3.91 -13.34 -3.96
N ASP A 61 5.24 -13.35 -3.88
CA ASP A 61 5.97 -14.18 -2.91
C ASP A 61 6.82 -13.30 -2.00
N LEU A 62 6.75 -13.58 -0.72
CA LEU A 62 7.57 -12.87 0.27
C LEU A 62 9.05 -13.23 0.13
N PRO A 63 9.95 -12.29 0.43
CA PRO A 63 11.36 -12.62 0.57
C PRO A 63 11.62 -13.47 1.83
N THR A 64 12.79 -14.10 1.88
CA THR A 64 13.22 -14.87 3.05
C THR A 64 13.20 -13.98 4.32
N GLY A 65 12.57 -14.47 5.37
CA GLY A 65 12.37 -13.72 6.62
C GLY A 65 11.31 -12.62 6.54
N GLY A 66 10.61 -12.51 5.41
CA GLY A 66 9.48 -11.61 5.23
C GLY A 66 8.22 -12.10 5.92
N ARG A 67 7.39 -11.16 6.36
CA ARG A 67 6.06 -11.43 6.90
C ARG A 67 5.03 -10.45 6.34
N VAL A 68 3.82 -10.93 6.06
CA VAL A 68 2.69 -10.07 5.68
C VAL A 68 2.22 -9.31 6.92
N VAL A 69 2.11 -8.00 6.78
CA VAL A 69 1.60 -7.10 7.83
C VAL A 69 0.17 -6.69 7.53
N ALA A 70 -0.14 -6.46 6.25
CA ALA A 70 -1.50 -6.14 5.81
C ALA A 70 -1.80 -6.77 4.45
N THR A 71 -3.08 -7.07 4.21
CA THR A 71 -3.63 -7.57 2.94
C THR A 71 -4.75 -6.65 2.45
N ALA A 72 -4.98 -6.61 1.14
CA ALA A 72 -6.15 -6.00 0.53
C ALA A 72 -6.77 -6.98 -0.49
N ASP A 73 -8.06 -6.82 -0.80
CA ASP A 73 -8.75 -7.75 -1.70
C ASP A 73 -8.12 -7.82 -3.10
N HIS A 74 -7.54 -6.70 -3.57
CA HIS A 74 -6.82 -6.61 -4.84
C HIS A 74 -5.31 -6.89 -4.72
N CYS A 75 -4.76 -6.96 -3.49
CA CYS A 75 -3.32 -7.02 -3.25
C CYS A 75 -3.03 -7.92 -2.03
N PRO A 76 -2.52 -9.16 -2.25
CA PRO A 76 -2.29 -10.12 -1.17
C PRO A 76 -1.20 -9.68 -0.18
N VAL A 77 -0.26 -8.84 -0.62
CA VAL A 77 0.82 -8.28 0.21
C VAL A 77 0.73 -6.76 0.17
N ALA A 78 -0.28 -6.18 0.85
CA ALA A 78 -0.48 -4.74 0.93
C ALA A 78 0.58 -4.05 1.81
N ALA A 79 1.12 -4.76 2.79
CA ALA A 79 2.31 -4.36 3.54
C ALA A 79 3.10 -5.60 3.98
N LEU A 80 4.42 -5.48 3.96
CA LEU A 80 5.35 -6.50 4.45
C LEU A 80 6.39 -5.90 5.40
N ALA A 81 6.91 -6.73 6.29
CA ALA A 81 8.12 -6.41 7.04
C ALA A 81 9.15 -7.53 6.92
N VAL A 82 10.44 -7.19 6.94
CA VAL A 82 11.55 -8.14 6.95
C VAL A 82 12.44 -7.83 8.15
N GLY A 83 12.52 -8.80 9.07
CA GLY A 83 13.12 -8.55 10.38
C GLY A 83 12.46 -7.34 11.06
N ASP A 84 13.27 -6.61 11.83
CA ASP A 84 12.84 -5.40 12.54
C ASP A 84 13.36 -4.10 11.91
N HIS A 85 13.83 -4.18 10.66
CA HIS A 85 14.54 -3.08 10.01
C HIS A 85 14.08 -2.72 8.61
N MET A 86 13.17 -3.49 7.99
CA MET A 86 12.57 -3.14 6.69
C MET A 86 11.04 -3.22 6.76
N LEU A 87 10.38 -2.18 6.30
CA LEU A 87 8.92 -2.11 6.16
C LEU A 87 8.57 -1.62 4.77
N GLY A 88 7.75 -2.37 4.06
CA GLY A 88 7.20 -2.02 2.76
C GLY A 88 5.69 -1.84 2.83
N VAL A 89 5.18 -0.77 2.22
CA VAL A 89 3.75 -0.49 2.07
C VAL A 89 3.44 -0.28 0.59
N GLN A 90 2.52 -1.08 0.04
CA GLN A 90 2.16 -0.97 -1.39
C GLN A 90 1.35 0.29 -1.68
N ALA A 91 0.55 0.74 -0.73
CA ALA A 91 -0.24 1.95 -0.83
C ALA A 91 0.59 3.24 -0.66
N HIS A 92 -0.04 4.38 -0.88
CA HIS A 92 0.55 5.72 -0.87
C HIS A 92 0.02 6.55 0.32
N PRO A 93 0.64 6.51 1.50
CA PRO A 93 0.23 7.34 2.64
C PRO A 93 0.44 8.85 2.39
N GLU A 94 1.28 9.20 1.40
CA GLU A 94 1.53 10.57 0.99
C GLU A 94 0.40 11.19 0.17
N PHE A 95 -0.50 10.39 -0.43
CA PHE A 95 -1.61 10.92 -1.23
C PHE A 95 -2.72 11.48 -0.35
N ASP A 96 -3.21 12.67 -0.70
CA ASP A 96 -4.49 13.19 -0.23
C ASP A 96 -5.56 13.06 -1.34
N PRO A 97 -6.85 13.29 -1.02
CA PRO A 97 -7.92 13.15 -2.01
C PRO A 97 -7.77 14.06 -3.23
N HIS A 98 -7.29 15.29 -3.04
CA HIS A 98 -7.08 16.22 -4.16
C HIS A 98 -5.98 15.74 -5.09
N TYR A 99 -4.84 15.32 -4.53
CA TYR A 99 -3.75 14.77 -5.34
C TYR A 99 -4.17 13.49 -6.07
N ALA A 100 -4.90 12.60 -5.38
CA ALA A 100 -5.40 11.35 -5.97
C ALA A 100 -6.35 11.62 -7.15
N ASP A 101 -7.30 12.57 -7.00
CA ASP A 101 -8.21 12.97 -8.08
C ASP A 101 -7.44 13.46 -9.32
N VAL A 102 -6.52 14.41 -9.14
CA VAL A 102 -5.72 14.97 -10.24
C VAL A 102 -4.85 13.89 -10.91
N LEU A 103 -4.22 13.02 -10.10
CA LEU A 103 -3.38 11.95 -10.61
C LEU A 103 -4.19 10.93 -11.42
N TYR A 104 -5.32 10.46 -10.88
CA TYR A 104 -6.13 9.43 -11.52
C TYR A 104 -6.73 9.94 -12.84
N ARG A 105 -7.31 11.14 -12.85
CA ARG A 105 -7.82 11.75 -14.08
C ARG A 105 -6.71 11.98 -15.10
N GLY A 106 -5.56 12.51 -14.69
CA GLY A 106 -4.45 12.81 -15.58
C GLY A 106 -3.78 11.57 -16.19
N ARG A 107 -3.73 10.46 -15.44
CA ARG A 107 -3.02 9.24 -15.83
C ARG A 107 -3.89 8.22 -16.54
N TYR A 108 -5.17 8.09 -16.15
CA TYR A 108 -6.02 6.98 -16.59
C TYR A 108 -7.10 7.38 -17.60
N THR A 109 -7.47 8.66 -17.72
CA THR A 109 -8.44 9.12 -18.73
C THR A 109 -7.93 8.80 -20.13
N GLY A 110 -8.76 8.11 -20.91
CA GLY A 110 -8.47 7.74 -22.29
C GLY A 110 -7.38 6.67 -22.50
N THR A 111 -6.77 6.18 -21.39
CA THR A 111 -5.73 5.14 -21.44
C THR A 111 -6.15 3.83 -20.78
N HIS A 112 -7.21 3.87 -19.98
CA HIS A 112 -7.76 2.73 -19.24
C HIS A 112 -9.29 2.72 -19.35
N PRO A 113 -9.96 1.59 -19.04
CA PRO A 113 -11.42 1.54 -19.02
C PRO A 113 -12.01 2.60 -18.10
N GLU A 114 -13.05 3.33 -18.57
CA GLU A 114 -13.73 4.36 -17.78
C GLU A 114 -14.23 3.82 -16.43
N ALA A 115 -14.79 2.60 -16.42
CA ALA A 115 -15.28 1.97 -15.21
C ALA A 115 -14.21 1.82 -14.11
N LEU A 116 -12.94 1.61 -14.47
CA LEU A 116 -11.83 1.56 -13.52
C LEU A 116 -11.58 2.94 -12.89
N LEU A 117 -11.62 3.98 -13.70
CA LEU A 117 -11.42 5.36 -13.26
C LEU A 117 -12.60 5.81 -12.39
N ASP A 118 -13.83 5.57 -12.84
CA ASP A 118 -15.04 5.96 -12.10
C ASP A 118 -15.11 5.27 -10.73
N ASP A 119 -14.79 3.98 -10.67
CA ASP A 119 -14.70 3.23 -9.42
C ASP A 119 -13.64 3.82 -8.48
N ALA A 120 -12.45 4.16 -8.98
CA ALA A 120 -11.40 4.79 -8.19
C ALA A 120 -11.83 6.18 -7.66
N LEU A 121 -12.42 7.02 -8.51
CA LEU A 121 -12.87 8.36 -8.16
C LEU A 121 -14.02 8.34 -7.14
N SER A 122 -14.89 7.32 -7.21
CA SER A 122 -16.00 7.17 -6.26
C SER A 122 -15.53 6.94 -4.81
N THR A 123 -14.27 6.56 -4.61
CA THR A 123 -13.67 6.28 -3.29
C THR A 123 -12.90 7.45 -2.68
N LEU A 124 -12.86 8.61 -3.33
CA LEU A 124 -12.05 9.76 -2.87
C LEU A 124 -12.47 10.27 -1.48
N ASP A 125 -13.75 10.22 -1.18
CA ASP A 125 -14.33 10.69 0.08
C ASP A 125 -14.49 9.58 1.15
N ASP A 126 -14.07 8.36 0.85
CA ASP A 126 -14.10 7.24 1.80
C ASP A 126 -13.15 7.49 2.98
N PRO A 127 -13.41 6.87 4.16
CA PRO A 127 -12.53 7.01 5.32
C PRO A 127 -11.06 6.73 5.00
N LEU A 128 -10.20 7.71 5.25
CA LEU A 128 -8.79 7.71 4.88
C LEU A 128 -7.90 7.76 6.13
N HIS A 129 -7.01 6.78 6.28
CA HIS A 129 -6.12 6.60 7.45
C HIS A 129 -4.66 6.92 7.13
N ARG A 130 -4.39 7.73 6.11
CA ARG A 130 -3.02 8.01 5.64
C ARG A 130 -2.09 8.55 6.73
N ILE A 131 -2.61 9.38 7.64
CA ILE A 131 -1.82 9.96 8.72
C ILE A 131 -1.43 8.90 9.76
N ASP A 132 -2.33 7.98 10.09
CA ASP A 132 -2.04 6.90 11.02
C ASP A 132 -1.01 5.94 10.43
N VAL A 133 -1.14 5.59 9.14
CA VAL A 133 -0.16 4.75 8.44
C VAL A 133 1.21 5.44 8.37
N ALA A 134 1.26 6.73 8.03
CA ALA A 134 2.51 7.49 8.06
C ALA A 134 3.11 7.55 9.47
N THR A 135 2.29 7.69 10.50
CA THR A 135 2.72 7.65 11.90
C THR A 135 3.31 6.29 12.26
N TRP A 136 2.70 5.18 11.83
CA TRP A 136 3.23 3.83 12.02
C TRP A 136 4.62 3.68 11.38
N MET A 137 4.79 4.19 10.15
CA MET A 137 6.08 4.17 9.46
C MET A 137 7.15 4.95 10.22
N LEU A 138 6.82 6.12 10.75
CA LEU A 138 7.74 6.92 11.56
C LEU A 138 8.10 6.22 12.88
N ARG A 139 7.13 5.59 13.54
CA ARG A 139 7.38 4.82 14.77
C ARG A 139 8.27 3.61 14.50
N PHE A 140 8.03 2.91 13.39
CA PHE A 140 8.89 1.81 12.94
C PHE A 140 10.36 2.25 12.79
N ILE A 141 10.62 3.39 12.12
CA ILE A 141 11.99 3.93 11.97
C ILE A 141 12.63 4.26 13.33
N ARG A 142 11.84 4.77 14.26
CA ARG A 142 12.33 5.18 15.59
C ARG A 142 12.50 4.00 16.54
N GLY A 143 11.99 2.81 16.20
CA GLY A 143 12.00 1.63 17.07
C GLY A 143 11.04 1.73 18.26
N CYS A 144 9.91 2.45 18.09
CA CYS A 144 8.93 2.74 19.15
C CYS A 144 7.69 1.86 19.01
#